data_0883d5deddde69b04be6251f07cf2fd4
#
_entry.id   0883d5deddde69b04be6251f07cf2fd4
#
_cell.length_a   1.000
_cell.length_b   1.000
_cell.length_c   1.000
_cell.angle_alpha   90.00
_cell.angle_beta   90.00
_cell.angle_gamma   90.00
#
_symmetry.space_group_name_H-M   'P 1'
#
loop_
_entity.id
_entity.type
_entity.pdbx_description
1 polymer ?
#
loop_
_entity_poly.entity_id
_entity_poly.type
_entity_poly.pdbx_seq_one_letter_code
_entity_poly.pdbx_strand_id
1 'polypeptide(L)'
;MSKTCCSCGRVIESGYEVYMDDDIWCEDCYEDWNTTYPLKDYHEHHSVKPIFFTTSNENDKLLLGVELEVNSNGNQYMYREDLADIAGGLFPFMPKNFIGIEEDGSLDNGFEIITQPASFDFHTVIKNNYAEAFKYLVKSDMRSHNTNCCGLHIHFNRDYFADNEDLYTTRLLYLVEKFWEEITKFSRRTNYSINRWCSRYNGTPEQMVKDYKDGVLGRYYAINLTNKNTIEFRIFRGTLKLNTFIASLQLVETMVKACKNATSIEELQDLRWEDLLKYDEIKSYWEEVKDRVVR
;
A
#
# COMPACT_ATOMS: atom_id res chain seq x y z
N MET A 1 30.68 -0.36 15.43
CA MET A 1 30.44 0.38 16.70
C MET A 1 29.09 -0.05 17.20
N SER A 2 28.97 -0.37 18.51
CA SER A 2 27.69 -0.64 19.14
C SER A 2 26.84 0.64 19.14
N LYS A 3 25.58 0.53 18.79
CA LYS A 3 24.61 1.62 18.86
C LYS A 3 23.84 1.54 20.15
N THR A 4 23.34 2.65 20.64
CA THR A 4 22.64 2.75 21.91
C THR A 4 21.26 3.35 21.66
N CYS A 5 20.23 2.76 22.25
CA CYS A 5 18.86 3.27 22.19
C CYS A 5 18.79 4.64 22.88
N CYS A 6 18.29 5.66 22.17
CA CYS A 6 18.15 7.01 22.72
C CYS A 6 17.12 7.08 23.86
N SER A 7 16.12 6.17 23.85
CA SER A 7 15.07 6.14 24.86
C SER A 7 15.51 5.44 26.16
N CYS A 8 16.02 4.20 26.10
CA CYS A 8 16.31 3.42 27.31
C CYS A 8 17.81 3.24 27.61
N GLY A 9 18.72 3.72 26.78
CA GLY A 9 20.16 3.60 26.94
C GLY A 9 20.72 2.18 26.69
N ARG A 10 19.93 1.20 26.31
CA ARG A 10 20.38 -0.17 26.01
C ARG A 10 21.27 -0.19 24.79
N VAL A 11 22.34 -0.98 24.82
CA VAL A 11 23.13 -1.31 23.63
C VAL A 11 22.29 -2.20 22.71
N ILE A 12 22.22 -1.82 21.45
CA ILE A 12 21.42 -2.52 20.45
C ILE A 12 22.33 -3.46 19.64
N GLU A 13 21.90 -4.72 19.48
CA GLU A 13 22.56 -5.66 18.58
C GLU A 13 22.39 -5.22 17.14
N SER A 14 23.42 -5.40 16.31
CA SER A 14 23.39 -5.00 14.90
C SER A 14 22.26 -5.71 14.15
N GLY A 15 21.42 -4.95 13.48
CA GLY A 15 20.26 -5.45 12.73
C GLY A 15 18.92 -5.29 13.47
N TYR A 16 18.94 -4.85 14.74
CA TYR A 16 17.73 -4.61 15.54
C TYR A 16 17.52 -3.11 15.85
N GLU A 17 18.15 -2.26 15.07
CA GLU A 17 18.00 -0.82 15.22
C GLU A 17 16.79 -0.30 14.44
N VAL A 18 15.92 0.45 15.09
CA VAL A 18 14.88 1.26 14.46
C VAL A 18 15.36 2.70 14.40
N TYR A 19 15.33 3.29 13.24
CA TYR A 19 15.72 4.67 13.02
C TYR A 19 14.47 5.53 12.82
N MET A 20 14.38 6.59 13.62
CA MET A 20 13.31 7.58 13.50
C MET A 20 13.97 8.95 13.50
N ASP A 21 13.87 9.68 12.39
CA ASP A 21 14.65 10.87 12.12
C ASP A 21 16.17 10.63 12.34
N ASP A 22 16.81 11.39 13.23
CA ASP A 22 18.22 11.24 13.59
C ASP A 22 18.45 10.32 14.80
N ASP A 23 17.38 9.82 15.42
CA ASP A 23 17.42 8.99 16.61
C ASP A 23 17.51 7.49 16.28
N ILE A 24 18.12 6.74 17.21
CA ILE A 24 18.22 5.27 17.11
C ILE A 24 17.49 4.67 18.30
N TRP A 25 16.50 3.84 18.02
CA TRP A 25 15.66 3.16 19.00
C TRP A 25 15.90 1.65 18.95
N CYS A 26 15.78 0.96 20.08
CA CYS A 26 15.62 -0.48 20.05
C CYS A 26 14.16 -0.84 19.71
N GLU A 27 13.94 -2.03 19.16
CA GLU A 27 12.61 -2.49 18.74
C GLU A 27 11.57 -2.42 19.87
N ASP A 28 11.96 -2.70 21.13
CA ASP A 28 11.04 -2.66 22.26
C ASP A 28 10.58 -1.23 22.57
N CYS A 29 11.50 -0.27 22.57
CA CYS A 29 11.14 1.14 22.81
C CYS A 29 10.34 1.72 21.64
N TYR A 30 10.64 1.33 20.43
CA TYR A 30 9.85 1.73 19.25
C TYR A 30 8.43 1.17 19.32
N GLU A 31 8.28 -0.13 19.66
CA GLU A 31 6.97 -0.75 19.84
C GLU A 31 6.16 -0.09 20.96
N ASP A 32 6.82 0.20 22.10
CA ASP A 32 6.19 0.89 23.23
C ASP A 32 5.69 2.27 22.82
N TRP A 33 6.51 3.05 22.11
CA TRP A 33 6.09 4.34 21.55
C TRP A 33 4.94 4.19 20.55
N ASN A 34 5.03 3.22 19.64
CA ASN A 34 4.04 3.01 18.59
C ASN A 34 2.67 2.59 19.15
N THR A 35 2.66 1.78 20.23
CA THR A 35 1.43 1.30 20.89
C THR A 35 0.88 2.26 21.93
N THR A 36 1.75 3.02 22.63
CA THR A 36 1.33 4.02 23.62
C THR A 36 0.68 5.24 22.96
N TYR A 37 1.16 5.60 21.78
CA TYR A 37 0.60 6.67 20.96
C TYR A 37 0.11 6.08 19.63
N PRO A 38 -1.00 5.34 19.64
CA PRO A 38 -1.39 4.50 18.50
C PRO A 38 -1.80 5.30 17.27
N LEU A 39 -2.33 6.51 17.45
CA LEU A 39 -2.68 7.41 16.35
C LEU A 39 -1.68 8.56 16.30
N LYS A 40 -0.82 8.55 15.28
CA LYS A 40 0.19 9.57 15.02
C LYS A 40 -0.40 10.78 14.31
N ASP A 41 0.29 11.90 14.39
CA ASP A 41 -0.03 13.05 13.58
C ASP A 41 0.30 12.78 12.09
N TYR A 42 -0.27 13.59 11.21
CA TYR A 42 -0.10 13.45 9.75
C TYR A 42 1.38 13.41 9.35
N HIS A 43 1.80 12.35 8.67
CA HIS A 43 3.18 12.07 8.23
C HIS A 43 4.21 11.78 9.33
N GLU A 44 3.82 11.67 10.59
CA GLU A 44 4.77 11.38 11.66
C GLU A 44 5.39 9.98 11.51
N HIS A 45 4.61 8.98 11.06
CA HIS A 45 5.13 7.63 10.83
C HIS A 45 6.15 7.57 9.67
N HIS A 46 6.09 8.48 8.73
CA HIS A 46 7.04 8.58 7.62
C HIS A 46 8.47 8.94 8.05
N SER A 47 8.68 9.43 9.28
CA SER A 47 10.01 9.66 9.85
C SER A 47 10.75 8.37 10.19
N VAL A 48 10.03 7.26 10.34
CA VAL A 48 10.59 5.95 10.67
C VAL A 48 11.21 5.31 9.42
N LYS A 49 12.47 4.91 9.49
CA LYS A 49 13.09 4.13 8.41
C LYS A 49 12.41 2.77 8.29
N PRO A 50 12.14 2.30 7.06
CA PRO A 50 11.45 1.05 6.85
C PRO A 50 12.13 -0.15 7.52
N ILE A 51 11.35 -0.98 8.17
CA ILE A 51 11.70 -2.31 8.63
C ILE A 51 11.19 -3.30 7.57
N PHE A 52 12.06 -4.17 7.06
CA PHE A 52 11.71 -5.06 5.96
C PHE A 52 11.25 -6.42 6.48
N PHE A 53 10.06 -6.84 6.07
CA PHE A 53 9.46 -8.12 6.47
C PHE A 53 9.48 -9.09 5.29
N THR A 54 10.25 -10.17 5.42
CA THR A 54 10.38 -11.21 4.38
C THR A 54 10.26 -12.59 4.99
N THR A 55 9.92 -13.59 4.18
CA THR A 55 10.00 -15.00 4.58
C THR A 55 11.41 -15.53 4.33
N SER A 56 11.83 -16.54 5.09
CA SER A 56 13.21 -17.07 5.07
C SER A 56 13.65 -17.72 3.74
N ASN A 57 12.73 -17.92 2.81
CA ASN A 57 12.96 -18.61 1.54
C ASN A 57 12.96 -17.68 0.31
N GLU A 58 12.94 -16.37 0.50
CA GLU A 58 12.78 -15.45 -0.62
C GLU A 58 14.09 -14.98 -1.23
N ASN A 59 14.24 -15.25 -2.53
CA ASN A 59 15.20 -14.59 -3.41
C ASN A 59 14.58 -13.34 -4.09
N ASP A 60 13.29 -13.11 -3.92
CA ASP A 60 12.56 -12.02 -4.55
C ASP A 60 12.73 -10.72 -3.75
N LYS A 61 13.24 -9.69 -4.42
CA LYS A 61 13.48 -8.37 -3.83
C LYS A 61 12.27 -7.44 -3.95
N LEU A 62 11.13 -7.93 -4.46
CA LEU A 62 9.91 -7.14 -4.55
C LEU A 62 9.27 -7.03 -3.17
N LEU A 63 9.20 -5.81 -2.67
CA LEU A 63 8.54 -5.48 -1.41
C LEU A 63 7.30 -4.62 -1.69
N LEU A 64 6.21 -4.94 -1.02
CA LEU A 64 4.95 -4.21 -1.08
C LEU A 64 4.69 -3.53 0.25
N GLY A 65 4.34 -2.25 0.21
CA GLY A 65 3.81 -1.49 1.34
C GLY A 65 2.34 -1.13 1.08
N VAL A 66 1.57 -0.98 2.11
CA VAL A 66 0.14 -0.66 2.00
C VAL A 66 -0.19 0.56 2.84
N GLU A 67 -0.97 1.47 2.27
CA GLU A 67 -1.71 2.51 2.97
C GLU A 67 -3.21 2.20 2.81
N LEU A 68 -3.89 1.94 3.92
CA LEU A 68 -5.31 1.63 3.95
C LEU A 68 -6.08 2.66 4.76
N GLU A 69 -6.83 3.49 4.08
CA GLU A 69 -7.66 4.51 4.69
C GLU A 69 -8.97 3.90 5.21
N VAL A 70 -9.32 4.26 6.44
CA VAL A 70 -10.58 3.88 7.08
C VAL A 70 -11.27 5.12 7.66
N ASN A 71 -12.60 5.11 7.64
CA ASN A 71 -13.41 6.19 8.16
C ASN A 71 -14.58 5.63 8.97
N SER A 72 -15.14 6.40 9.89
CA SER A 72 -16.31 5.96 10.65
C SER A 72 -17.50 5.70 9.72
N ASN A 73 -18.33 4.73 10.06
CA ASN A 73 -19.52 4.35 9.29
C ASN A 73 -20.74 5.26 9.57
N GLY A 74 -20.70 6.03 10.65
CA GLY A 74 -21.80 6.85 11.09
C GLY A 74 -21.69 8.32 10.71
N ASN A 75 -22.78 9.07 10.93
CA ASN A 75 -22.79 10.52 10.90
C ASN A 75 -22.31 11.14 12.23
N GLN A 76 -21.94 10.32 13.20
CA GLN A 76 -21.47 10.77 14.50
C GLN A 76 -20.00 11.17 14.37
N TYR A 77 -19.69 12.36 14.81
CA TYR A 77 -18.31 12.83 14.93
C TYR A 77 -17.62 11.98 16.02
N MET A 78 -16.43 11.47 15.69
CA MET A 78 -15.56 10.78 16.64
C MET A 78 -14.46 11.74 17.10
N TYR A 79 -14.20 11.77 18.39
CA TYR A 79 -13.07 12.51 18.91
C TYR A 79 -11.76 11.76 18.60
N ARG A 80 -10.65 12.49 18.59
CA ARG A 80 -9.33 11.89 18.33
C ARG A 80 -9.02 10.75 19.30
N GLU A 81 -9.44 10.87 20.54
CA GLU A 81 -9.26 9.85 21.57
C GLU A 81 -10.00 8.55 21.20
N ASP A 82 -11.23 8.64 20.71
CA ASP A 82 -12.01 7.47 20.26
C ASP A 82 -11.30 6.78 19.06
N LEU A 83 -10.79 7.58 18.13
CA LEU A 83 -10.04 7.06 16.98
C LEU A 83 -8.71 6.42 17.42
N ALA A 84 -8.02 7.02 18.39
CA ALA A 84 -6.78 6.48 18.96
C ALA A 84 -7.03 5.14 19.68
N ASP A 85 -8.12 5.01 20.43
CA ASP A 85 -8.50 3.76 21.08
C ASP A 85 -8.78 2.64 20.05
N ILE A 86 -9.48 2.99 18.95
CA ILE A 86 -9.71 2.03 17.86
C ILE A 86 -8.40 1.67 17.17
N ALA A 87 -7.53 2.65 16.89
CA ALA A 87 -6.21 2.43 16.31
C ALA A 87 -5.36 1.51 17.21
N GLY A 88 -5.32 1.78 18.51
CA GLY A 88 -4.59 0.96 19.49
C GLY A 88 -5.05 -0.49 19.53
N GLY A 89 -6.34 -0.72 19.36
CA GLY A 89 -6.92 -2.07 19.30
C GLY A 89 -6.53 -2.89 18.07
N LEU A 90 -5.83 -2.31 17.07
CA LEU A 90 -5.34 -3.04 15.90
C LEU A 90 -4.02 -3.76 16.14
N PHE A 91 -3.13 -3.19 16.95
CA PHE A 91 -1.77 -3.74 17.14
C PHE A 91 -1.74 -5.20 17.59
N PRO A 92 -2.62 -5.67 18.49
CA PRO A 92 -2.63 -7.08 18.92
C PRO A 92 -2.90 -8.09 17.81
N PHE A 93 -3.50 -7.65 16.69
CA PHE A 93 -3.76 -8.52 15.54
C PHE A 93 -2.60 -8.59 14.56
N MET A 94 -1.67 -7.65 14.61
CA MET A 94 -0.61 -7.52 13.61
C MET A 94 0.75 -7.97 14.18
N PRO A 95 1.69 -8.40 13.31
CA PRO A 95 3.05 -8.65 13.76
C PRO A 95 3.66 -7.41 14.40
N LYS A 96 4.54 -7.62 15.39
CA LYS A 96 5.25 -6.54 16.08
C LYS A 96 5.94 -5.61 15.09
N ASN A 97 5.80 -4.30 15.29
CA ASN A 97 6.40 -3.23 14.47
C ASN A 97 5.98 -3.24 12.97
N PHE A 98 4.96 -4.00 12.61
CA PHE A 98 4.57 -4.15 11.19
C PHE A 98 3.66 -3.03 10.69
N ILE A 99 2.85 -2.44 11.56
CA ILE A 99 1.95 -1.34 11.19
C ILE A 99 2.27 -0.06 11.96
N GLY A 100 2.02 1.06 11.32
CA GLY A 100 1.83 2.36 11.92
C GLY A 100 0.45 2.89 11.58
N ILE A 101 -0.07 3.83 12.35
CA ILE A 101 -1.38 4.43 12.13
C ILE A 101 -1.25 5.93 12.32
N GLU A 102 -1.72 6.71 11.33
CA GLU A 102 -1.63 8.16 11.38
C GLU A 102 -2.91 8.84 10.88
N GLU A 103 -3.06 10.10 11.23
CA GLU A 103 -4.11 10.95 10.67
C GLU A 103 -3.85 11.20 9.18
N ASP A 104 -4.91 11.27 8.39
CA ASP A 104 -4.86 11.73 7.00
C ASP A 104 -5.83 12.89 6.79
N GLY A 105 -5.33 13.97 6.20
CA GLY A 105 -6.08 15.21 5.98
C GLY A 105 -7.23 15.08 4.97
N SER A 106 -7.34 13.96 4.26
CA SER A 106 -8.44 13.67 3.35
C SER A 106 -9.62 12.98 4.05
N LEU A 107 -9.42 12.53 5.30
CA LEU A 107 -10.41 11.82 6.10
C LEU A 107 -11.11 12.76 7.09
N ASP A 108 -12.44 12.71 7.12
CA ASP A 108 -13.22 13.55 8.04
C ASP A 108 -13.26 12.98 9.47
N ASN A 109 -13.23 11.64 9.57
CA ASN A 109 -13.52 10.90 10.82
C ASN A 109 -12.85 9.52 10.80
N GLY A 110 -11.54 9.49 10.53
CA GLY A 110 -10.83 8.24 10.30
C GLY A 110 -9.33 8.38 10.43
N PHE A 111 -8.64 7.35 10.00
CA PHE A 111 -7.18 7.26 10.01
C PHE A 111 -6.69 6.38 8.88
N GLU A 112 -5.39 6.46 8.63
CA GLU A 112 -4.67 5.62 7.68
C GLU A 112 -3.84 4.57 8.41
N ILE A 113 -3.92 3.33 7.93
CA ILE A 113 -3.12 2.20 8.41
C ILE A 113 -2.00 1.98 7.40
N ILE A 114 -0.76 2.15 7.84
CA ILE A 114 0.43 2.01 7.01
C ILE A 114 1.16 0.72 7.41
N THR A 115 1.47 -0.14 6.43
CA THR A 115 2.31 -1.30 6.70
C THR A 115 3.76 -0.99 6.40
N GLN A 116 4.66 -1.67 7.13
CA GLN A 116 6.04 -1.77 6.71
C GLN A 116 6.16 -2.50 5.37
N PRO A 117 7.22 -2.24 4.58
CA PRO A 117 7.47 -2.97 3.34
C PRO A 117 7.67 -4.46 3.61
N ALA A 118 6.89 -5.29 2.92
CA ALA A 118 6.96 -6.74 3.07
C ALA A 118 6.89 -7.45 1.72
N SER A 119 7.47 -8.64 1.67
CA SER A 119 7.32 -9.51 0.52
C SER A 119 5.87 -9.96 0.35
N PHE A 120 5.48 -10.33 -0.86
CA PHE A 120 4.14 -10.85 -1.10
C PHE A 120 3.88 -12.15 -0.30
N ASP A 121 4.88 -13.01 -0.15
CA ASP A 121 4.77 -14.23 0.66
C ASP A 121 4.53 -13.91 2.14
N PHE A 122 5.18 -12.88 2.68
CA PHE A 122 4.92 -12.42 4.05
C PHE A 122 3.46 -11.98 4.21
N HIS A 123 2.95 -11.11 3.32
CA HIS A 123 1.53 -10.72 3.33
C HIS A 123 0.59 -11.92 3.26
N THR A 124 0.97 -12.97 2.54
CA THR A 124 0.19 -14.21 2.45
C THR A 124 0.21 -15.00 3.76
N VAL A 125 1.36 -15.10 4.42
CA VAL A 125 1.50 -15.77 5.72
C VAL A 125 0.63 -15.13 6.78
N ILE A 126 0.53 -13.79 6.80
CA ILE A 126 -0.26 -13.02 7.79
C ILE A 126 -1.72 -12.77 7.38
N LYS A 127 -2.27 -13.49 6.40
CA LYS A 127 -3.68 -13.30 5.97
C LYS A 127 -4.69 -13.35 7.12
N ASN A 128 -4.50 -14.26 8.07
CA ASN A 128 -5.39 -14.37 9.22
C ASN A 128 -5.31 -13.14 10.14
N ASN A 129 -4.14 -12.52 10.26
CA ASN A 129 -3.95 -11.29 11.00
C ASN A 129 -4.77 -10.15 10.39
N TYR A 130 -4.69 -9.98 9.07
CA TYR A 130 -5.55 -9.02 8.35
C TYR A 130 -7.04 -9.33 8.53
N ALA A 131 -7.43 -10.60 8.46
CA ALA A 131 -8.84 -10.98 8.64
C ALA A 131 -9.38 -10.56 10.00
N GLU A 132 -8.63 -10.79 11.09
CA GLU A 132 -9.03 -10.40 12.44
C GLU A 132 -8.99 -8.89 12.64
N ALA A 133 -7.97 -8.18 12.12
CA ALA A 133 -7.89 -6.74 12.14
C ALA A 133 -9.09 -6.08 11.40
N PHE A 134 -9.46 -6.59 10.22
CA PHE A 134 -10.61 -6.07 9.48
C PHE A 134 -11.95 -6.36 10.17
N LYS A 135 -12.10 -7.53 10.80
CA LYS A 135 -13.27 -7.83 11.63
C LYS A 135 -13.37 -6.89 12.83
N TYR A 136 -12.24 -6.60 13.47
CA TYR A 136 -12.19 -5.65 14.56
C TYR A 136 -12.63 -4.26 14.12
N LEU A 137 -12.08 -3.72 13.02
CA LEU A 137 -12.48 -2.43 12.47
C LEU A 137 -13.98 -2.35 12.16
N VAL A 138 -14.53 -3.39 11.52
CA VAL A 138 -15.97 -3.44 11.22
C VAL A 138 -16.80 -3.45 12.51
N LYS A 139 -16.36 -4.17 13.56
CA LYS A 139 -17.04 -4.17 14.86
C LYS A 139 -16.95 -2.84 15.60
N SER A 140 -15.88 -2.07 15.35
CA SER A 140 -15.67 -0.72 15.86
C SER A 140 -16.35 0.36 15.01
N ASP A 141 -17.32 -0.04 14.17
CA ASP A 141 -18.08 0.83 13.27
C ASP A 141 -17.22 1.62 12.26
N MET A 142 -16.06 1.06 11.88
CA MET A 142 -15.21 1.59 10.83
C MET A 142 -15.50 0.93 9.48
N ARG A 143 -15.27 1.66 8.42
CA ARG A 143 -15.34 1.17 7.04
C ARG A 143 -14.29 1.84 6.16
N SER A 144 -13.93 1.18 5.08
CA SER A 144 -13.05 1.71 4.03
C SER A 144 -13.77 1.83 2.68
N HIS A 145 -14.87 1.07 2.49
CA HIS A 145 -15.70 1.15 1.30
C HIS A 145 -16.94 2.04 1.53
N ASN A 146 -17.61 2.47 0.43
CA ASN A 146 -18.75 3.39 0.47
C ASN A 146 -18.46 4.74 1.16
N THR A 147 -17.22 5.17 1.08
CA THR A 147 -16.76 6.50 1.44
C THR A 147 -16.41 7.27 0.16
N ASN A 148 -16.37 8.59 0.25
CA ASN A 148 -15.96 9.43 -0.89
C ASN A 148 -14.45 9.72 -0.88
N CYS A 149 -13.77 9.31 0.20
CA CYS A 149 -12.35 9.62 0.48
C CYS A 149 -11.48 8.35 0.50
N CYS A 150 -11.88 7.28 1.20
CA CYS A 150 -11.00 6.14 1.47
C CYS A 150 -10.51 5.41 0.23
N GLY A 151 -9.21 5.21 0.18
CA GLY A 151 -8.46 4.43 -0.79
C GLY A 151 -7.74 3.23 -0.17
N LEU A 152 -7.19 2.43 -1.04
CA LEU A 152 -6.16 1.44 -0.76
C LEU A 152 -5.02 1.75 -1.72
N HIS A 153 -3.90 2.20 -1.16
CA HIS A 153 -2.70 2.49 -1.92
C HIS A 153 -1.69 1.36 -1.70
N ILE A 154 -1.09 0.89 -2.78
CA ILE A 154 -0.12 -0.19 -2.72
C ILE A 154 1.16 0.31 -3.37
N HIS A 155 2.21 0.35 -2.56
CA HIS A 155 3.54 0.76 -2.95
C HIS A 155 4.40 -0.45 -3.26
N PHE A 156 5.33 -0.32 -4.21
CA PHE A 156 6.44 -1.23 -4.32
C PHE A 156 7.76 -0.46 -4.40
N ASN A 157 8.84 -1.10 -3.94
CA ASN A 157 10.15 -0.47 -3.89
C ASN A 157 10.74 -0.25 -5.29
N ARG A 158 11.22 0.98 -5.57
CA ARG A 158 11.86 1.34 -6.86
C ARG A 158 13.09 0.49 -7.12
N ASP A 159 13.84 0.11 -6.09
CA ASP A 159 15.03 -0.74 -6.19
C ASP A 159 14.74 -2.09 -6.87
N TYR A 160 13.48 -2.53 -6.91
CA TYR A 160 13.13 -3.70 -7.69
C TYR A 160 13.37 -3.51 -9.19
N PHE A 161 13.29 -2.27 -9.66
CA PHE A 161 13.53 -1.86 -11.05
C PHE A 161 14.93 -1.24 -11.29
N ALA A 162 15.82 -1.23 -10.28
CA ALA A 162 17.09 -0.47 -10.31
C ALA A 162 18.02 -0.80 -11.49
N ASP A 163 17.97 -2.02 -12.03
CA ASP A 163 18.75 -2.42 -13.18
C ASP A 163 18.30 -1.72 -14.50
N ASN A 164 17.04 -1.31 -14.62
CA ASN A 164 16.55 -0.47 -15.72
C ASN A 164 15.21 0.21 -15.37
N GLU A 165 15.22 1.13 -14.41
CA GLU A 165 14.00 1.73 -13.85
C GLU A 165 13.09 2.37 -14.90
N ASP A 166 13.67 3.14 -15.84
CA ASP A 166 12.88 3.82 -16.87
C ASP A 166 12.12 2.83 -17.76
N LEU A 167 12.80 1.79 -18.21
CA LEU A 167 12.21 0.77 -19.06
C LEU A 167 11.07 0.05 -18.35
N TYR A 168 11.31 -0.42 -17.12
CA TYR A 168 10.30 -1.19 -16.40
C TYR A 168 9.13 -0.32 -15.93
N THR A 169 9.38 0.94 -15.55
CA THR A 169 8.32 1.90 -15.26
C THR A 169 7.49 2.20 -16.51
N THR A 170 8.11 2.43 -17.67
CA THR A 170 7.40 2.62 -18.93
C THR A 170 6.54 1.40 -19.28
N ARG A 171 7.07 0.19 -19.11
CA ARG A 171 6.32 -1.06 -19.31
C ARG A 171 5.12 -1.19 -18.36
N LEU A 172 5.30 -0.81 -17.09
CA LEU A 172 4.22 -0.81 -16.11
C LEU A 172 3.09 0.15 -16.52
N LEU A 173 3.46 1.36 -16.88
CA LEU A 173 2.48 2.35 -17.38
C LEU A 173 1.78 1.89 -18.65
N TYR A 174 2.50 1.23 -19.57
CA TYR A 174 1.91 0.61 -20.74
C TYR A 174 0.89 -0.46 -20.37
N LEU A 175 1.19 -1.36 -19.43
CA LEU A 175 0.22 -2.38 -18.98
C LEU A 175 -1.01 -1.75 -18.31
N VAL A 176 -0.83 -0.68 -17.54
CA VAL A 176 -1.96 0.05 -16.93
C VAL A 176 -2.85 0.65 -18.01
N GLU A 177 -2.28 1.26 -19.05
CA GLU A 177 -3.04 1.79 -20.18
C GLU A 177 -3.73 0.69 -20.98
N LYS A 178 -3.02 -0.40 -21.26
CA LYS A 178 -3.55 -1.55 -21.99
C LYS A 178 -4.76 -2.17 -21.31
N PHE A 179 -4.73 -2.31 -19.99
CA PHE A 179 -5.79 -2.95 -19.20
C PHE A 179 -6.62 -1.94 -18.39
N TRP A 180 -6.73 -0.70 -18.88
CA TRP A 180 -7.42 0.36 -18.14
C TRP A 180 -8.87 0.01 -17.79
N GLU A 181 -9.62 -0.62 -18.70
CA GLU A 181 -11.00 -1.02 -18.43
C GLU A 181 -11.09 -2.08 -17.34
N GLU A 182 -10.24 -3.11 -17.43
CA GLU A 182 -10.19 -4.19 -16.44
C GLU A 182 -9.76 -3.67 -15.07
N ILE A 183 -8.71 -2.84 -15.03
CA ILE A 183 -8.19 -2.22 -13.80
C ILE A 183 -9.26 -1.34 -13.15
N THR A 184 -10.00 -0.54 -13.91
CA THR A 184 -11.05 0.31 -13.34
C THR A 184 -12.24 -0.48 -12.81
N LYS A 185 -12.64 -1.57 -13.48
CA LYS A 185 -13.62 -2.52 -12.94
C LYS A 185 -13.12 -3.18 -11.66
N PHE A 186 -11.89 -3.67 -11.69
CA PHE A 186 -11.22 -4.33 -10.57
C PHE A 186 -11.10 -3.40 -9.34
N SER A 187 -10.76 -2.14 -9.56
CA SER A 187 -10.57 -1.14 -8.51
C SER A 187 -11.83 -0.84 -7.71
N ARG A 188 -13.02 -1.04 -8.30
CA ARG A 188 -14.34 -0.66 -7.74
C ARG A 188 -14.52 0.84 -7.47
N ARG A 189 -13.61 1.69 -7.91
CA ARG A 189 -13.83 3.15 -7.83
C ARG A 189 -14.93 3.59 -8.80
N THR A 190 -15.54 4.72 -8.51
CA THR A 190 -16.44 5.44 -9.44
C THR A 190 -15.63 6.35 -10.35
N ASN A 191 -16.18 6.75 -11.50
CA ASN A 191 -15.53 7.72 -12.39
C ASN A 191 -15.20 9.04 -11.66
N TYR A 192 -16.09 9.50 -10.78
CA TYR A 192 -15.83 10.68 -9.96
C TYR A 192 -14.61 10.52 -9.08
N SER A 193 -14.49 9.38 -8.39
CA SER A 193 -13.36 9.09 -7.51
C SER A 193 -12.06 8.91 -8.28
N ILE A 194 -12.12 8.25 -9.46
CA ILE A 194 -10.95 8.10 -10.35
C ILE A 194 -10.43 9.49 -10.77
N ASN A 195 -11.30 10.33 -11.32
CA ASN A 195 -10.91 11.64 -11.82
C ASN A 195 -10.37 12.58 -10.71
N ARG A 196 -10.81 12.39 -9.48
CA ARG A 196 -10.39 13.22 -8.34
C ARG A 196 -9.07 12.77 -7.72
N TRP A 197 -8.85 11.45 -7.55
CA TRP A 197 -7.81 10.94 -6.68
C TRP A 197 -6.75 10.08 -7.37
N CYS A 198 -7.07 9.52 -8.54
CA CYS A 198 -6.22 8.58 -9.25
C CYS A 198 -6.51 8.58 -10.76
N SER A 199 -6.46 9.76 -11.37
CA SER A 199 -6.83 9.95 -12.78
C SER A 199 -5.92 9.15 -13.71
N ARG A 200 -6.48 8.85 -14.90
CA ARG A 200 -5.69 8.36 -16.02
C ARG A 200 -4.72 9.45 -16.47
N TYR A 201 -3.47 9.10 -16.75
CA TYR A 201 -2.55 10.05 -17.35
C TYR A 201 -2.94 10.33 -18.82
N ASN A 202 -2.97 11.59 -19.21
CA ASN A 202 -3.37 11.99 -20.57
C ASN A 202 -2.12 12.18 -21.45
N GLY A 203 -1.42 11.10 -21.75
CA GLY A 203 -0.19 11.09 -22.55
C GLY A 203 0.34 9.68 -22.73
N THR A 204 1.55 9.55 -23.29
CA THR A 204 2.20 8.25 -23.40
C THR A 204 2.94 7.87 -22.12
N PRO A 205 3.22 6.56 -21.90
CA PRO A 205 4.07 6.11 -20.78
C PRO A 205 5.42 6.83 -20.70
N GLU A 206 6.09 7.03 -21.83
CA GLU A 206 7.39 7.71 -21.93
C GLU A 206 7.27 9.19 -21.52
N GLN A 207 6.17 9.85 -21.90
CA GLN A 207 5.93 11.23 -21.51
C GLN A 207 5.71 11.33 -19.99
N MET A 208 4.99 10.38 -19.38
CA MET A 208 4.77 10.36 -17.94
C MET A 208 6.09 10.18 -17.16
N VAL A 209 6.98 9.29 -17.62
CA VAL A 209 8.31 9.11 -17.03
C VAL A 209 9.14 10.39 -17.18
N LYS A 210 9.05 11.05 -18.32
CA LYS A 210 9.73 12.33 -18.54
C LYS A 210 9.20 13.42 -17.62
N ASP A 211 7.88 13.59 -17.53
CA ASP A 211 7.24 14.59 -16.67
C ASP A 211 7.59 14.39 -15.19
N TYR A 212 7.73 13.12 -14.76
CA TYR A 212 8.24 12.79 -13.44
C TYR A 212 9.68 13.31 -13.24
N LYS A 213 10.58 13.03 -14.18
CA LYS A 213 11.98 13.48 -14.12
C LYS A 213 12.12 14.99 -14.18
N ASP A 214 11.27 15.65 -14.94
CA ASP A 214 11.22 17.10 -15.04
C ASP A 214 10.57 17.76 -13.80
N GLY A 215 10.06 16.96 -12.83
CA GLY A 215 9.44 17.45 -11.59
C GLY A 215 8.08 18.12 -11.78
N VAL A 216 7.42 17.90 -12.92
CA VAL A 216 6.13 18.53 -13.24
C VAL A 216 4.93 17.59 -13.03
N LEU A 217 5.20 16.31 -12.73
CA LEU A 217 4.15 15.31 -12.52
C LEU A 217 3.51 15.47 -11.13
N GLY A 218 2.18 15.48 -11.08
CA GLY A 218 1.42 15.45 -9.82
C GLY A 218 1.22 14.03 -9.30
N ARG A 219 0.79 13.90 -8.02
CA ARG A 219 0.60 12.59 -7.37
C ARG A 219 -0.75 11.92 -7.62
N TYR A 220 -1.73 12.62 -8.20
CA TYR A 220 -3.12 12.14 -8.32
C TYR A 220 -3.40 11.33 -9.59
N TYR A 221 -2.44 10.52 -10.02
CA TYR A 221 -2.60 9.55 -11.10
C TYR A 221 -2.79 8.13 -10.54
N ALA A 222 -3.35 7.24 -11.36
CA ALA A 222 -3.55 5.82 -10.99
C ALA A 222 -2.25 5.15 -10.56
N ILE A 223 -1.14 5.53 -11.20
CA ILE A 223 0.23 5.22 -10.80
C ILE A 223 0.91 6.53 -10.42
N ASN A 224 1.30 6.65 -9.18
CA ASN A 224 2.05 7.79 -8.68
C ASN A 224 3.55 7.49 -8.71
N LEU A 225 4.30 8.30 -9.46
CA LEU A 225 5.75 8.21 -9.58
C LEU A 225 6.50 9.21 -8.69
N THR A 226 5.79 10.08 -7.96
CA THR A 226 6.44 11.20 -7.24
C THR A 226 7.13 10.79 -5.95
N ASN A 227 6.87 9.59 -5.42
CA ASN A 227 7.52 9.09 -4.22
C ASN A 227 8.98 8.74 -4.52
N LYS A 228 9.89 9.13 -3.62
CA LYS A 228 11.33 8.97 -3.80
C LYS A 228 11.77 7.50 -3.88
N ASN A 229 11.23 6.67 -3.01
CA ASN A 229 11.70 5.29 -2.80
C ASN A 229 10.74 4.23 -3.34
N THR A 230 9.53 4.63 -3.74
CA THR A 230 8.47 3.70 -4.16
C THR A 230 7.76 4.19 -5.41
N ILE A 231 7.11 3.26 -6.11
CA ILE A 231 6.06 3.54 -7.10
C ILE A 231 4.74 3.06 -6.47
N GLU A 232 3.69 3.87 -6.58
CA GLU A 232 2.44 3.67 -5.87
C GLU A 232 1.27 3.45 -6.82
N PHE A 233 0.51 2.40 -6.57
CA PHE A 233 -0.80 2.16 -7.17
C PHE A 233 -1.88 2.81 -6.31
N ARG A 234 -2.48 3.92 -6.78
CA ARG A 234 -3.55 4.67 -6.10
C ARG A 234 -4.95 4.28 -6.55
N ILE A 235 -5.05 3.42 -7.55
CA ILE A 235 -6.30 3.15 -8.26
C ILE A 235 -7.33 2.37 -7.42
N PHE A 236 -6.93 1.63 -6.37
CA PHE A 236 -7.84 0.76 -5.66
C PHE A 236 -8.73 1.53 -4.68
N ARG A 237 -9.99 1.12 -4.61
CA ARG A 237 -10.91 1.59 -3.57
C ARG A 237 -10.57 0.94 -2.24
N GLY A 238 -10.70 1.68 -1.16
CA GLY A 238 -10.54 1.17 0.19
C GLY A 238 -11.45 -0.02 0.48
N THR A 239 -10.97 -1.00 1.26
CA THR A 239 -11.70 -2.23 1.55
C THR A 239 -11.28 -2.86 2.88
N LEU A 240 -12.27 -3.37 3.64
CA LEU A 240 -12.06 -4.27 4.78
C LEU A 240 -12.49 -5.71 4.43
N LYS A 241 -12.66 -6.04 3.14
CA LYS A 241 -12.91 -7.39 2.66
C LYS A 241 -11.58 -8.05 2.31
N LEU A 242 -11.17 -9.06 3.10
CA LEU A 242 -9.87 -9.73 2.95
C LEU A 242 -9.58 -10.19 1.52
N ASN A 243 -10.54 -10.86 0.87
CA ASN A 243 -10.35 -11.36 -0.50
C ASN A 243 -10.04 -10.22 -1.49
N THR A 244 -10.74 -9.09 -1.38
CA THR A 244 -10.49 -7.91 -2.22
C THR A 244 -9.11 -7.32 -1.94
N PHE A 245 -8.71 -7.21 -0.67
CA PHE A 245 -7.42 -6.69 -0.25
C PHE A 245 -6.28 -7.55 -0.80
N ILE A 246 -6.33 -8.86 -0.58
CA ILE A 246 -5.31 -9.80 -1.08
C ILE A 246 -5.28 -9.82 -2.62
N ALA A 247 -6.44 -9.82 -3.29
CA ALA A 247 -6.50 -9.76 -4.75
C ALA A 247 -5.84 -8.48 -5.31
N SER A 248 -5.94 -7.34 -4.60
CA SER A 248 -5.27 -6.11 -5.01
C SER A 248 -3.75 -6.21 -4.91
N LEU A 249 -3.22 -6.80 -3.82
CA LEU A 249 -1.79 -7.09 -3.68
C LEU A 249 -1.30 -8.05 -4.78
N GLN A 250 -2.07 -9.10 -5.08
CA GLN A 250 -1.76 -10.07 -6.14
C GLN A 250 -1.71 -9.42 -7.52
N LEU A 251 -2.61 -8.48 -7.82
CA LEU A 251 -2.60 -7.77 -9.10
C LEU A 251 -1.33 -6.91 -9.23
N VAL A 252 -0.98 -6.14 -8.19
CA VAL A 252 0.24 -5.32 -8.20
C VAL A 252 1.47 -6.20 -8.39
N GLU A 253 1.59 -7.26 -7.60
CA GLU A 253 2.72 -8.20 -7.67
C GLU A 253 2.86 -8.81 -9.07
N THR A 254 1.77 -9.29 -9.66
CA THR A 254 1.81 -9.93 -10.99
C THR A 254 2.12 -8.93 -12.11
N MET A 255 1.58 -7.71 -12.04
CA MET A 255 1.88 -6.65 -13.03
C MET A 255 3.34 -6.21 -12.97
N VAL A 256 3.86 -5.95 -11.76
CA VAL A 256 5.25 -5.53 -11.55
C VAL A 256 6.22 -6.62 -12.03
N LYS A 257 5.97 -7.87 -11.69
CA LYS A 257 6.79 -9.01 -12.16
C LYS A 257 6.70 -9.22 -13.68
N ALA A 258 5.53 -9.05 -14.27
CA ALA A 258 5.37 -9.14 -15.72
C ALA A 258 6.23 -8.09 -16.45
N CYS A 259 6.25 -6.84 -15.95
CA CYS A 259 7.05 -5.77 -16.52
C CYS A 259 8.55 -6.04 -16.46
N LYS A 260 9.04 -6.57 -15.33
CA LYS A 260 10.46 -6.87 -15.15
C LYS A 260 10.91 -8.10 -15.95
N ASN A 261 10.10 -9.13 -15.98
CA ASN A 261 10.45 -10.42 -16.58
C ASN A 261 10.28 -10.45 -18.10
N ALA A 262 9.48 -9.56 -18.69
CA ALA A 262 9.32 -9.50 -20.13
C ALA A 262 10.66 -9.20 -20.81
N THR A 263 11.02 -10.01 -21.82
CA THR A 263 12.25 -9.85 -22.58
C THR A 263 12.09 -8.80 -23.69
N SER A 264 10.85 -8.56 -24.14
CA SER A 264 10.53 -7.58 -25.17
C SER A 264 9.18 -6.89 -24.91
N ILE A 265 8.87 -5.83 -25.69
CA ILE A 265 7.60 -5.14 -25.63
C ILE A 265 6.47 -5.99 -26.26
N GLU A 266 6.79 -6.81 -27.24
CA GLU A 266 5.85 -7.69 -27.92
C GLU A 266 5.25 -8.71 -26.94
N GLU A 267 6.04 -9.25 -26.00
CA GLU A 267 5.52 -10.12 -24.93
C GLU A 267 4.46 -9.40 -24.08
N LEU A 268 4.62 -8.12 -23.81
CA LEU A 268 3.62 -7.33 -23.09
C LEU A 268 2.41 -6.97 -23.98
N GLN A 269 2.64 -6.82 -25.28
CA GLN A 269 1.54 -6.62 -26.24
C GLN A 269 0.65 -7.86 -26.38
N ASP A 270 1.25 -9.05 -26.31
CA ASP A 270 0.54 -10.33 -26.39
C ASP A 270 -0.07 -10.78 -25.06
N LEU A 271 0.40 -10.20 -23.92
CA LEU A 271 -0.13 -10.51 -22.59
C LEU A 271 -1.63 -10.19 -22.52
N ARG A 272 -2.44 -11.15 -22.06
CA ARG A 272 -3.87 -10.97 -21.83
C ARG A 272 -4.13 -10.67 -20.36
N TRP A 273 -5.28 -10.11 -20.05
CA TRP A 273 -5.69 -9.86 -18.66
C TRP A 273 -5.68 -11.13 -17.80
N GLU A 274 -6.19 -12.23 -18.37
CA GLU A 274 -6.23 -13.54 -17.69
C GLU A 274 -4.85 -14.06 -17.29
N ASP A 275 -3.80 -13.67 -18.01
CA ASP A 275 -2.43 -14.09 -17.72
C ASP A 275 -1.86 -13.41 -16.44
N LEU A 276 -2.49 -12.31 -16.01
CA LEU A 276 -2.20 -11.64 -14.73
C LEU A 276 -2.95 -12.28 -13.54
N LEU A 277 -4.03 -13.01 -13.80
CA LEU A 277 -4.85 -13.64 -12.76
C LEU A 277 -4.23 -14.98 -12.32
N LYS A 278 -3.06 -14.94 -11.65
CA LYS A 278 -2.30 -16.16 -11.33
C LYS A 278 -2.78 -16.90 -10.07
N TYR A 279 -3.43 -16.21 -9.14
CA TYR A 279 -3.85 -16.73 -7.85
C TYR A 279 -5.36 -16.95 -7.79
N ASP A 280 -5.81 -17.82 -6.87
CA ASP A 280 -7.23 -18.15 -6.77
C ASP A 280 -8.08 -16.98 -6.24
N GLU A 281 -7.52 -16.19 -5.31
CA GLU A 281 -8.24 -15.03 -4.78
C GLU A 281 -8.47 -13.96 -5.85
N ILE A 282 -7.47 -13.65 -6.67
CA ILE A 282 -7.62 -12.65 -7.74
C ILE A 282 -8.60 -13.14 -8.82
N LYS A 283 -8.58 -14.44 -9.18
CA LYS A 283 -9.55 -15.04 -10.10
C LYS A 283 -10.96 -14.93 -9.56
N SER A 284 -11.16 -15.38 -8.31
CA SER A 284 -12.47 -15.31 -7.65
C SER A 284 -12.98 -13.87 -7.55
N TYR A 285 -12.10 -12.92 -7.21
CA TYR A 285 -12.48 -11.51 -7.14
C TYR A 285 -12.80 -10.92 -8.52
N TRP A 286 -12.04 -11.28 -9.56
CA TRP A 286 -12.33 -10.84 -10.92
C TRP A 286 -13.71 -11.30 -11.40
N GLU A 287 -14.09 -12.55 -11.13
CA GLU A 287 -15.45 -13.05 -11.45
C GLU A 287 -16.57 -12.24 -10.78
N GLU A 288 -16.33 -11.66 -9.59
CA GLU A 288 -17.29 -10.78 -8.91
C GLU A 288 -17.44 -9.41 -9.59
N VAL A 289 -16.40 -8.91 -10.28
CA VAL A 289 -16.35 -7.50 -10.72
C VAL A 289 -16.26 -7.30 -12.22
N LYS A 290 -15.96 -8.32 -13.02
CA LYS A 290 -15.72 -8.23 -14.48
C LYS A 290 -16.87 -7.60 -15.26
N ASP A 291 -18.12 -7.84 -14.83
CA ASP A 291 -19.32 -7.31 -15.48
C ASP A 291 -19.79 -5.96 -14.92
N ARG A 292 -18.98 -5.38 -14.04
CA ARG A 292 -19.31 -4.09 -13.40
C ARG A 292 -19.24 -2.95 -14.42
N VAL A 293 -20.27 -2.11 -14.39
CA VAL A 293 -20.27 -0.82 -15.08
C VAL A 293 -19.64 0.22 -14.16
N VAL A 294 -18.55 0.83 -14.60
CA VAL A 294 -17.91 1.94 -13.89
C VAL A 294 -18.75 3.20 -14.12
N ARG A 295 -19.38 3.73 -13.07
CA ARG A 295 -20.29 4.90 -13.11
C ARG A 295 -19.65 6.14 -12.53
#